data_c347d6267b5ae6db0b19879e5abaf3bc
#
_entry.id   c347d6267b5ae6db0b19879e5abaf3bc
#
_cell.length_a   1.000
_cell.length_b   1.000
_cell.length_c   1.000
_cell.angle_alpha   90.00
_cell.angle_beta   90.00
_cell.angle_gamma   90.00
#
_symmetry.space_group_name_H-M   'P 1'
#
loop_
_entity.id
_entity.type
_entity.pdbx_description
1 polymer ?
#
loop_
_entity_poly.entity_id
_entity_poly.type
_entity_poly.pdbx_seq_one_letter_code
_entity_poly.pdbx_strand_id
1 'polypeptide(L)'
;MTLSRTALIVAWLHCFVSVSLAQDAVAPRARGEVSAAPIAAHRTGDFDAILSVRSPESGTRRWGERFQFAGDLERWDYDLAAESFGLYVPPAYDPEGEPYGVVVWVSPVDDGGIPAELRPVFDQRRLIWIGPNNAGNQRHLYPRAGLALDAALNVDRFYSIDPDRIFISGLSGGGRMSAMQAVAYPDVFAGGFSIIGVTTYLSILVGPGSGQLVPQFPTPPPDLLKRSKQQPFVVMTGSGDFNREECQLTAAAYERDGFTDLHLLDIDGMGHEMPSAEHFARGLDLLLGPPD
;
A
#
# COMPACT_ATOMS: atom_id res chain seq x y z
N MET A 1 7.44 -8.86 -33.18
CA MET A 1 6.00 -8.54 -33.22
C MET A 1 5.73 -7.59 -32.07
N THR A 2 5.63 -6.31 -32.36
CA THR A 2 5.29 -5.25 -31.40
C THR A 2 3.80 -5.33 -31.09
N LEU A 3 3.45 -5.83 -29.91
CA LEU A 3 2.08 -5.68 -29.40
C LEU A 3 1.74 -4.20 -29.35
N SER A 4 0.62 -3.84 -29.95
CA SER A 4 0.11 -2.47 -29.98
C SER A 4 -0.03 -1.93 -28.56
N ARG A 5 0.37 -0.68 -28.31
CA ARG A 5 0.19 0.04 -27.02
C ARG A 5 -1.26 -0.02 -26.50
N THR A 6 -2.22 -0.20 -27.38
CA THR A 6 -3.65 -0.35 -27.07
C THR A 6 -3.98 -1.66 -26.36
N ALA A 7 -3.25 -2.75 -26.62
CA ALA A 7 -3.50 -4.05 -25.97
C ALA A 7 -3.04 -4.06 -24.50
N LEU A 8 -2.00 -3.29 -24.14
CA LEU A 8 -1.56 -3.13 -22.76
C LEU A 8 -2.61 -2.41 -21.89
N ILE A 9 -3.30 -1.41 -22.44
CA ILE A 9 -4.29 -0.57 -21.72
C ILE A 9 -5.52 -1.41 -21.33
N VAL A 10 -5.94 -2.37 -22.16
CA VAL A 10 -7.10 -3.22 -21.88
C VAL A 10 -6.77 -4.28 -20.82
N ALA A 11 -5.55 -4.79 -20.79
CA ALA A 11 -5.10 -5.74 -19.74
C ALA A 11 -5.06 -5.10 -18.35
N TRP A 12 -4.78 -3.80 -18.25
CA TRP A 12 -4.78 -3.03 -17.01
C TRP A 12 -6.14 -3.00 -16.29
N LEU A 13 -7.23 -2.81 -17.04
CA LEU A 13 -8.57 -2.75 -16.46
C LEU A 13 -9.10 -4.13 -16.02
N HIS A 14 -8.69 -5.21 -16.68
CA HIS A 14 -9.25 -6.55 -16.40
C HIS A 14 -8.57 -7.29 -15.23
N CYS A 15 -7.32 -6.98 -14.91
CA CYS A 15 -6.60 -7.67 -13.84
C CYS A 15 -7.11 -7.29 -12.43
N PHE A 16 -7.68 -6.08 -12.27
CA PHE A 16 -8.28 -5.65 -10.99
C PHE A 16 -9.75 -6.08 -10.81
N VAL A 17 -10.46 -6.40 -11.89
CA VAL A 17 -11.89 -6.78 -11.85
C VAL A 17 -12.09 -8.26 -11.50
N SER A 18 -11.09 -9.12 -11.71
CA SER A 18 -11.22 -10.57 -11.51
C SER A 18 -11.07 -11.05 -10.06
N VAL A 19 -10.84 -10.17 -9.09
CA VAL A 19 -10.62 -10.51 -7.66
C VAL A 19 -11.91 -10.32 -6.81
N SER A 20 -13.09 -10.29 -7.43
CA SER A 20 -14.38 -10.07 -6.74
C SER A 20 -14.87 -11.22 -5.86
N LEU A 21 -14.10 -12.28 -5.60
CA LEU A 21 -14.61 -13.48 -4.90
C LEU A 21 -14.06 -13.72 -3.49
N ALA A 22 -13.31 -12.79 -2.90
CA ALA A 22 -12.80 -12.94 -1.53
C ALA A 22 -13.01 -11.64 -0.72
N GLN A 23 -14.26 -11.19 -0.60
CA GLN A 23 -14.62 -10.06 0.27
C GLN A 23 -14.70 -10.43 1.77
N ASP A 24 -14.56 -11.71 2.12
CA ASP A 24 -14.80 -12.19 3.48
C ASP A 24 -13.61 -12.04 4.44
N ALA A 25 -12.47 -11.54 3.97
CA ALA A 25 -11.21 -11.59 4.76
C ALA A 25 -11.07 -10.45 5.80
N VAL A 26 -11.84 -9.37 5.71
CA VAL A 26 -11.79 -8.26 6.69
C VAL A 26 -13.21 -7.80 6.97
N ALA A 27 -13.73 -8.11 8.16
CA ALA A 27 -14.97 -7.52 8.63
C ALA A 27 -14.76 -6.00 8.78
N PRO A 28 -15.64 -5.15 8.22
CA PRO A 28 -15.58 -3.71 8.48
C PRO A 28 -15.61 -3.47 9.98
N ARG A 29 -14.80 -2.53 10.45
CA ARG A 29 -14.92 -2.07 11.85
C ARG A 29 -16.38 -1.67 12.10
N ALA A 30 -16.95 -2.15 13.21
CA ALA A 30 -18.19 -1.60 13.74
C ALA A 30 -17.88 -0.17 14.22
N ARG A 31 -17.82 0.77 13.28
CA ARG A 31 -17.74 2.21 13.59
C ARG A 31 -19.17 2.68 13.84
N GLY A 32 -19.44 3.17 15.06
CA GLY A 32 -20.51 4.11 15.24
C GLY A 32 -20.31 5.28 14.26
N GLU A 33 -21.34 6.08 13.98
CA GLU A 33 -21.23 7.29 13.16
C GLU A 33 -20.18 8.24 13.76
N VAL A 34 -18.92 8.03 13.41
CA VAL A 34 -17.83 8.93 13.79
C VAL A 34 -17.81 10.02 12.72
N SER A 35 -18.28 11.19 13.06
CA SER A 35 -18.15 12.38 12.22
C SER A 35 -16.66 12.69 12.07
N ALA A 36 -16.12 12.47 10.88
CA ALA A 36 -14.76 12.86 10.55
C ALA A 36 -14.65 14.39 10.63
N ALA A 37 -13.59 14.87 11.29
CA ALA A 37 -13.28 16.30 11.42
C ALA A 37 -11.96 16.59 10.66
N PRO A 38 -11.69 17.87 10.32
CA PRO A 38 -10.38 18.25 9.79
C PRO A 38 -9.26 17.73 10.70
N ILE A 39 -8.17 17.23 10.08
CA ILE A 39 -7.01 16.74 10.82
C ILE A 39 -6.47 17.87 11.73
N ALA A 40 -6.22 17.52 12.99
CA ALA A 40 -5.61 18.42 13.96
C ALA A 40 -4.19 17.96 14.25
N ALA A 41 -3.23 18.90 14.29
CA ALA A 41 -1.86 18.61 14.62
C ALA A 41 -1.75 17.94 16.00
N HIS A 42 -0.89 16.94 16.10
CA HIS A 42 -0.52 16.24 17.33
C HIS A 42 -1.67 15.53 18.07
N ARG A 43 -2.83 15.34 17.43
CA ARG A 43 -3.91 14.53 18.02
C ARG A 43 -3.49 13.06 18.10
N THR A 44 -3.65 12.46 19.27
CA THR A 44 -3.33 11.04 19.53
C THR A 44 -4.57 10.16 19.63
N GLY A 45 -4.37 8.85 19.65
CA GLY A 45 -5.42 7.85 19.72
C GLY A 45 -5.95 7.41 18.37
N ASP A 46 -7.11 6.79 18.36
CA ASP A 46 -7.79 6.25 17.19
C ASP A 46 -8.96 7.17 16.79
N PHE A 47 -8.93 7.70 15.57
CA PHE A 47 -9.93 8.66 15.09
C PHE A 47 -10.00 8.70 13.57
N ASP A 48 -11.09 9.27 13.05
CA ASP A 48 -11.20 9.64 11.64
C ASP A 48 -10.90 11.12 11.43
N ALA A 49 -10.25 11.44 10.30
CA ALA A 49 -9.94 12.81 9.92
C ALA A 49 -10.19 13.07 8.43
N ILE A 50 -10.45 14.33 8.10
CA ILE A 50 -10.45 14.87 6.73
C ILE A 50 -9.11 15.56 6.53
N LEU A 51 -8.42 15.21 5.45
CA LEU A 51 -7.16 15.84 5.08
C LEU A 51 -7.40 17.10 4.25
N SER A 52 -6.48 18.06 4.32
CA SER A 52 -6.67 19.39 3.72
C SER A 52 -5.74 19.68 2.55
N VAL A 53 -4.69 18.89 2.36
CA VAL A 53 -3.66 19.17 1.35
C VAL A 53 -3.53 18.01 0.40
N ARG A 54 -3.82 18.27 -0.87
CA ARG A 54 -3.61 17.28 -1.92
C ARG A 54 -2.13 17.18 -2.26
N SER A 55 -1.64 15.95 -2.38
CA SER A 55 -0.27 15.70 -2.81
C SER A 55 -0.08 16.13 -4.27
N PRO A 56 1.04 16.79 -4.61
CA PRO A 56 1.37 17.05 -6.01
C PRO A 56 1.44 15.77 -6.87
N GLU A 57 1.81 14.64 -6.25
CA GLU A 57 1.91 13.33 -6.93
C GLU A 57 0.55 12.65 -7.12
N SER A 58 -0.50 13.07 -6.41
CA SER A 58 -1.86 12.50 -6.52
C SER A 58 -2.73 13.16 -7.61
N GLY A 59 -2.26 14.23 -8.26
CA GLY A 59 -3.00 14.86 -9.35
C GLY A 59 -3.06 13.99 -10.61
N THR A 60 -4.19 14.04 -11.35
CA THR A 60 -4.48 13.25 -12.55
C THR A 60 -3.35 13.27 -13.57
N ARG A 61 -2.82 14.46 -13.87
CA ARG A 61 -1.71 14.63 -14.82
C ARG A 61 -0.44 13.95 -14.31
N ARG A 62 -0.07 14.20 -13.07
CA ARG A 62 1.18 13.68 -12.49
C ARG A 62 1.17 12.17 -12.33
N TRP A 63 0.04 11.63 -11.90
CA TRP A 63 -0.18 10.20 -11.83
C TRP A 63 -0.15 9.56 -13.22
N GLY A 64 -0.81 10.17 -14.22
CA GLY A 64 -0.77 9.72 -15.61
C GLY A 64 0.64 9.70 -16.19
N GLU A 65 1.45 10.74 -15.95
CA GLU A 65 2.87 10.76 -16.33
C GLU A 65 3.67 9.62 -15.68
N ARG A 66 3.49 9.39 -14.37
CA ARG A 66 4.18 8.35 -13.60
C ARG A 66 3.88 6.94 -14.13
N PHE A 67 2.62 6.67 -14.42
CA PHE A 67 2.18 5.37 -14.92
C PHE A 67 2.07 5.30 -16.45
N GLN A 68 2.56 6.29 -17.19
CA GLN A 68 2.50 6.33 -18.65
C GLN A 68 1.08 6.07 -19.19
N PHE A 69 0.08 6.56 -18.46
CA PHE A 69 -1.32 6.36 -18.77
C PHE A 69 -1.85 7.51 -19.63
N ALA A 70 -2.30 7.18 -20.85
CA ALA A 70 -2.78 8.16 -21.82
C ALA A 70 -4.32 8.34 -21.81
N GLY A 71 -5.03 7.69 -20.90
CA GLY A 71 -6.49 7.78 -20.80
C GLY A 71 -6.95 9.01 -20.03
N ASP A 72 -8.27 9.27 -20.09
CA ASP A 72 -8.91 10.31 -19.29
C ASP A 72 -9.05 9.88 -17.84
N LEU A 73 -8.28 10.50 -16.96
CA LEU A 73 -8.33 10.28 -15.50
C LEU A 73 -9.24 11.29 -14.79
N GLU A 74 -9.57 12.42 -15.42
CA GLU A 74 -10.37 13.48 -14.80
C GLU A 74 -11.74 12.98 -14.34
N ARG A 75 -12.33 12.03 -15.08
CA ARG A 75 -13.60 11.38 -14.69
C ARG A 75 -13.52 10.58 -13.39
N TRP A 76 -12.31 10.24 -12.92
CA TRP A 76 -12.05 9.50 -11.70
C TRP A 76 -11.44 10.38 -10.61
N ASP A 77 -11.28 11.67 -10.91
CA ASP A 77 -10.75 12.58 -9.90
C ASP A 77 -11.69 12.69 -8.69
N TYR A 78 -11.13 13.08 -7.56
CA TYR A 78 -11.84 13.10 -6.30
C TYR A 78 -11.61 14.43 -5.58
N ASP A 79 -12.60 14.81 -4.76
CA ASP A 79 -12.46 15.92 -3.83
C ASP A 79 -11.94 15.40 -2.48
N LEU A 80 -10.70 15.77 -2.13
CA LEU A 80 -10.09 15.35 -0.88
C LEU A 80 -10.91 15.78 0.35
N ALA A 81 -11.64 16.88 0.28
CA ALA A 81 -12.49 17.37 1.37
C ALA A 81 -13.73 16.48 1.61
N ALA A 82 -14.10 15.64 0.63
CA ALA A 82 -15.16 14.65 0.74
C ALA A 82 -14.66 13.28 1.20
N GLU A 83 -13.34 13.12 1.36
CA GLU A 83 -12.72 11.86 1.76
C GLU A 83 -12.33 11.88 3.25
N SER A 84 -12.42 10.73 3.89
CA SER A 84 -11.98 10.56 5.27
C SER A 84 -10.91 9.49 5.39
N PHE A 85 -10.14 9.56 6.47
CA PHE A 85 -9.02 8.67 6.75
C PHE A 85 -9.10 8.17 8.19
N GLY A 86 -8.89 6.88 8.38
CA GLY A 86 -8.69 6.30 9.70
C GLY A 86 -7.25 6.51 10.14
N LEU A 87 -7.05 7.12 11.31
CA LEU A 87 -5.73 7.33 11.91
C LEU A 87 -5.63 6.63 13.26
N TYR A 88 -4.43 6.15 13.53
CA TYR A 88 -4.01 5.80 14.88
C TYR A 88 -2.64 6.43 15.15
N VAL A 89 -2.61 7.29 16.14
CA VAL A 89 -1.38 7.91 16.65
C VAL A 89 -1.15 7.40 18.05
N PRO A 90 -0.01 6.74 18.33
CA PRO A 90 0.28 6.23 19.66
C PRO A 90 0.05 7.25 20.77
N PRO A 91 -0.55 6.85 21.89
CA PRO A 91 -0.79 7.78 23.01
C PRO A 91 0.48 8.43 23.60
N ALA A 92 1.63 7.76 23.41
CA ALA A 92 2.95 8.26 23.83
C ALA A 92 3.62 9.19 22.81
N TYR A 93 2.91 9.59 21.74
CA TYR A 93 3.47 10.52 20.76
C TYR A 93 3.79 11.88 21.42
N ASP A 94 5.04 12.30 21.22
CA ASP A 94 5.54 13.59 21.67
C ASP A 94 6.07 14.37 20.45
N PRO A 95 5.53 15.54 20.12
CA PRO A 95 5.97 16.35 18.98
C PRO A 95 7.40 16.91 19.13
N GLU A 96 7.89 17.04 20.36
CA GLU A 96 9.25 17.50 20.67
C GLU A 96 10.24 16.33 20.83
N GLY A 97 9.74 15.11 20.79
CA GLY A 97 10.55 13.89 20.90
C GLY A 97 11.15 13.48 19.57
N GLU A 98 11.69 12.26 19.54
CA GLU A 98 12.17 11.66 18.28
C GLU A 98 11.02 11.49 17.27
N PRO A 99 11.26 11.75 15.98
CA PRO A 99 10.24 11.59 14.93
C PRO A 99 9.67 10.16 14.87
N TYR A 100 8.41 10.04 14.50
CA TYR A 100 7.71 8.77 14.31
C TYR A 100 7.83 8.31 12.86
N GLY A 101 7.74 6.99 12.63
CA GLY A 101 7.47 6.48 11.30
C GLY A 101 5.97 6.45 10.99
N VAL A 102 5.63 6.17 9.74
CA VAL A 102 4.25 6.09 9.25
C VAL A 102 4.05 4.82 8.45
N VAL A 103 2.91 4.16 8.63
CA VAL A 103 2.42 3.14 7.70
C VAL A 103 1.14 3.67 7.06
N VAL A 104 1.21 3.95 5.77
CA VAL A 104 0.04 4.24 4.94
C VAL A 104 -0.61 2.92 4.56
N TRP A 105 -1.83 2.70 5.03
CA TRP A 105 -2.57 1.46 4.82
C TRP A 105 -3.53 1.55 3.65
N VAL A 106 -3.49 0.59 2.74
CA VAL A 106 -4.50 0.44 1.68
C VAL A 106 -5.36 -0.80 1.98
N SER A 107 -6.63 -0.55 2.24
CA SER A 107 -7.61 -1.59 2.57
C SER A 107 -8.18 -2.25 1.31
N PRO A 108 -8.58 -3.53 1.34
CA PRO A 108 -9.42 -4.13 0.31
C PRO A 108 -10.90 -3.73 0.43
N VAL A 109 -11.29 -3.17 1.58
CA VAL A 109 -12.65 -2.69 1.89
C VAL A 109 -12.65 -1.18 2.18
N ASP A 110 -13.83 -0.56 2.28
CA ASP A 110 -13.98 0.88 2.51
C ASP A 110 -13.81 1.26 3.99
N ASP A 111 -12.76 0.75 4.62
CA ASP A 111 -12.34 1.06 5.99
C ASP A 111 -10.81 1.13 6.07
N GLY A 112 -10.28 2.31 6.34
CA GLY A 112 -8.84 2.59 6.47
C GLY A 112 -8.31 2.52 7.90
N GLY A 113 -9.14 2.17 8.89
CA GLY A 113 -8.74 2.19 10.28
C GLY A 113 -7.88 1.01 10.72
N ILE A 114 -7.11 1.21 11.79
CA ILE A 114 -6.27 0.17 12.36
C ILE A 114 -7.11 -0.89 13.10
N PRO A 115 -6.86 -2.21 12.90
CA PRO A 115 -7.36 -3.25 13.78
C PRO A 115 -6.85 -3.05 15.22
N ALA A 116 -7.74 -3.25 16.21
CA ALA A 116 -7.40 -2.96 17.61
C ALA A 116 -6.19 -3.76 18.11
N GLU A 117 -6.05 -5.00 17.66
CA GLU A 117 -4.95 -5.91 18.00
C GLU A 117 -3.59 -5.45 17.47
N LEU A 118 -3.55 -4.58 16.46
CA LEU A 118 -2.30 -4.04 15.92
C LEU A 118 -1.81 -2.79 16.65
N ARG A 119 -2.65 -2.10 17.43
CA ARG A 119 -2.24 -0.86 18.12
C ARG A 119 -0.99 -1.04 18.97
N PRO A 120 -0.84 -2.10 19.81
CA PRO A 120 0.39 -2.31 20.57
C PRO A 120 1.64 -2.50 19.70
N VAL A 121 1.46 -3.07 18.49
CA VAL A 121 2.56 -3.23 17.52
C VAL A 121 3.09 -1.88 17.05
N PHE A 122 2.18 -0.94 16.81
CA PHE A 122 2.51 0.43 16.40
C PHE A 122 3.09 1.26 17.55
N ASP A 123 2.54 1.12 18.78
CA ASP A 123 3.06 1.79 19.98
C ASP A 123 4.54 1.44 20.21
N GLN A 124 4.88 0.15 20.16
CA GLN A 124 6.23 -0.35 20.40
C GLN A 124 7.25 0.10 19.36
N ARG A 125 6.82 0.38 18.13
CA ARG A 125 7.68 0.73 17.00
C ARG A 125 7.68 2.22 16.68
N ARG A 126 6.97 3.03 17.46
CA ARG A 126 6.79 4.46 17.22
C ARG A 126 6.31 4.72 15.78
N LEU A 127 5.23 4.04 15.40
CA LEU A 127 4.61 4.16 14.09
C LEU A 127 3.22 4.77 14.20
N ILE A 128 2.88 5.66 13.28
CA ILE A 128 1.53 6.16 13.03
C ILE A 128 0.90 5.32 11.93
N TRP A 129 -0.35 4.93 12.12
CA TRP A 129 -1.18 4.34 11.07
C TRP A 129 -2.06 5.40 10.44
N ILE A 130 -2.14 5.40 9.10
CA ILE A 130 -3.15 6.16 8.36
C ILE A 130 -3.63 5.37 7.17
N GLY A 131 -4.96 5.23 7.01
CA GLY A 131 -5.55 4.59 5.84
C GLY A 131 -6.75 5.35 5.31
N PRO A 132 -6.88 5.57 3.99
CA PRO A 132 -8.07 6.17 3.43
C PRO A 132 -9.28 5.26 3.63
N ASN A 133 -10.39 5.83 4.08
CA ASN A 133 -11.70 5.20 4.00
C ASN A 133 -12.19 5.27 2.54
N ASN A 134 -13.20 4.49 2.18
CA ASN A 134 -13.73 4.50 0.82
C ASN A 134 -12.65 4.28 -0.27
N ALA A 135 -11.65 3.42 0.01
CA ALA A 135 -10.56 3.06 -0.91
C ALA A 135 -10.49 1.56 -1.19
N GLY A 136 -11.60 0.85 -1.02
CA GLY A 136 -11.71 -0.59 -1.22
C GLY A 136 -11.58 -1.02 -2.69
N ASN A 137 -11.64 -2.33 -2.92
CA ASN A 137 -11.42 -2.95 -4.23
C ASN A 137 -12.41 -2.52 -5.32
N GLN A 138 -13.58 -1.99 -4.94
CA GLN A 138 -14.59 -1.51 -5.88
C GLN A 138 -14.27 -0.11 -6.43
N ARG A 139 -13.37 0.63 -5.79
CA ARG A 139 -12.96 1.96 -6.24
C ARG A 139 -11.90 1.86 -7.34
N HIS A 140 -11.94 2.79 -8.29
CA HIS A 140 -10.95 2.85 -9.36
C HIS A 140 -9.53 3.00 -8.80
N LEU A 141 -8.55 2.38 -9.47
CA LEU A 141 -7.14 2.35 -9.11
C LEU A 141 -6.56 3.75 -8.81
N TYR A 142 -6.86 4.75 -9.67
CA TYR A 142 -6.30 6.09 -9.54
C TYR A 142 -6.64 6.78 -8.21
N PRO A 143 -7.92 6.95 -7.79
CA PRO A 143 -8.22 7.56 -6.50
C PRO A 143 -7.69 6.76 -5.31
N ARG A 144 -7.63 5.43 -5.38
CA ARG A 144 -7.02 4.61 -4.32
C ARG A 144 -5.54 4.96 -4.13
N ALA A 145 -4.80 5.07 -5.24
CA ALA A 145 -3.40 5.46 -5.22
C ALA A 145 -3.21 6.92 -4.77
N GLY A 146 -4.03 7.83 -5.29
CA GLY A 146 -3.96 9.24 -4.93
C GLY A 146 -4.21 9.50 -3.45
N LEU A 147 -5.21 8.85 -2.86
CA LEU A 147 -5.52 8.99 -1.43
C LEU A 147 -4.38 8.48 -0.53
N ALA A 148 -3.66 7.43 -0.93
CA ALA A 148 -2.49 6.96 -0.18
C ALA A 148 -1.33 7.99 -0.24
N LEU A 149 -1.13 8.65 -1.38
CA LEU A 149 -0.15 9.73 -1.52
C LEU A 149 -0.54 10.98 -0.72
N ASP A 150 -1.85 11.30 -0.67
CA ASP A 150 -2.37 12.40 0.15
C ASP A 150 -2.21 12.09 1.65
N ALA A 151 -2.40 10.83 2.05
CA ALA A 151 -2.19 10.38 3.42
C ALA A 151 -0.74 10.60 3.87
N ALA A 152 0.24 10.14 3.07
CA ALA A 152 1.66 10.30 3.37
C ALA A 152 2.03 11.78 3.55
N LEU A 153 1.63 12.66 2.62
CA LEU A 153 1.93 14.10 2.68
C LEU A 153 1.31 14.77 3.92
N ASN A 154 0.04 14.47 4.22
CA ASN A 154 -0.64 15.17 5.32
C ASN A 154 -0.12 14.73 6.69
N VAL A 155 0.21 13.45 6.89
CA VAL A 155 0.77 13.01 8.17
C VAL A 155 2.11 13.70 8.43
N ASP A 156 2.98 13.79 7.44
CA ASP A 156 4.26 14.51 7.52
C ASP A 156 4.08 16.01 7.87
N ARG A 157 2.99 16.63 7.44
CA ARG A 157 2.69 18.04 7.75
C ARG A 157 2.14 18.29 9.15
N PHE A 158 1.46 17.32 9.74
CA PHE A 158 0.74 17.49 11.01
C PHE A 158 1.41 16.80 12.21
N TYR A 159 2.42 15.98 11.94
CA TYR A 159 3.16 15.24 12.97
C TYR A 159 4.67 15.34 12.72
N SER A 160 5.46 15.10 13.77
CA SER A 160 6.92 14.97 13.66
C SER A 160 7.24 13.60 13.09
N ILE A 161 7.57 13.53 11.79
CA ILE A 161 7.77 12.30 11.03
C ILE A 161 9.19 12.23 10.52
N ASP A 162 9.76 11.02 10.59
CA ASP A 162 10.99 10.65 9.91
C ASP A 162 10.66 10.29 8.45
N PRO A 163 11.13 11.07 7.46
CA PRO A 163 10.83 10.83 6.06
C PRO A 163 11.40 9.50 5.53
N ASP A 164 12.43 8.96 6.16
CA ASP A 164 13.01 7.66 5.81
C ASP A 164 12.24 6.48 6.43
N ARG A 165 11.15 6.77 7.15
CA ARG A 165 10.27 5.78 7.79
C ARG A 165 8.80 5.95 7.38
N ILE A 166 8.53 6.46 6.17
CA ILE A 166 7.19 6.50 5.58
C ILE A 166 7.01 5.27 4.70
N PHE A 167 6.26 4.29 5.16
CA PHE A 167 6.02 3.01 4.48
C PHE A 167 4.59 2.92 3.95
N ILE A 168 4.40 2.09 2.93
CA ILE A 168 3.07 1.73 2.45
C ILE A 168 2.81 0.25 2.65
N SER A 169 1.62 -0.10 3.13
CA SER A 169 1.18 -1.47 3.33
C SER A 169 -0.27 -1.66 2.91
N GLY A 170 -0.68 -2.90 2.74
CA GLY A 170 -2.05 -3.22 2.42
C GLY A 170 -2.31 -4.72 2.32
N LEU A 171 -3.59 -5.07 2.36
CA LEU A 171 -4.07 -6.46 2.31
C LEU A 171 -4.74 -6.77 0.97
N SER A 172 -4.47 -7.95 0.39
CA SER A 172 -5.15 -8.45 -0.82
C SER A 172 -5.10 -7.43 -1.97
N GLY A 173 -6.21 -6.90 -2.44
CA GLY A 173 -6.24 -5.82 -3.42
C GLY A 173 -5.55 -4.53 -2.93
N GLY A 174 -5.52 -4.28 -1.62
CA GLY A 174 -4.69 -3.24 -1.01
C GLY A 174 -3.20 -3.58 -1.03
N GLY A 175 -2.84 -4.86 -0.84
CA GLY A 175 -1.47 -5.36 -1.00
C GLY A 175 -0.95 -5.16 -2.43
N ARG A 176 -1.80 -5.40 -3.43
CA ARG A 176 -1.48 -5.09 -4.83
C ARG A 176 -1.22 -3.59 -5.05
N MET A 177 -2.01 -2.73 -4.41
CA MET A 177 -1.84 -1.27 -4.46
C MET A 177 -0.55 -0.84 -3.77
N SER A 178 -0.25 -1.40 -2.59
CA SER A 178 0.97 -1.07 -1.86
C SER A 178 2.24 -1.51 -2.61
N ALA A 179 2.22 -2.70 -3.24
CA ALA A 179 3.31 -3.17 -4.08
C ALA A 179 3.59 -2.22 -5.26
N MET A 180 2.54 -1.84 -5.98
CA MET A 180 2.67 -0.91 -7.10
C MET A 180 3.24 0.43 -6.65
N GLN A 181 2.74 0.98 -5.55
CA GLN A 181 3.16 2.31 -5.09
C GLN A 181 4.55 2.30 -4.47
N ALA A 182 4.94 1.28 -3.71
CA ALA A 182 6.29 1.17 -3.18
C ALA A 182 7.34 1.17 -4.30
N VAL A 183 7.04 0.51 -5.42
CA VAL A 183 7.95 0.45 -6.58
C VAL A 183 7.88 1.71 -7.44
N ALA A 184 6.69 2.30 -7.62
CA ALA A 184 6.50 3.46 -8.50
C ALA A 184 6.79 4.80 -7.81
N TYR A 185 6.70 4.89 -6.49
CA TYR A 185 6.91 6.10 -5.69
C TYR A 185 7.96 5.91 -4.57
N PRO A 186 9.19 5.46 -4.91
CA PRO A 186 10.27 5.33 -3.92
C PRO A 186 10.76 6.68 -3.41
N ASP A 187 10.33 7.77 -4.03
CA ASP A 187 10.53 9.15 -3.64
C ASP A 187 9.52 9.65 -2.58
N VAL A 188 8.46 8.88 -2.33
CA VAL A 188 7.45 9.14 -1.28
C VAL A 188 7.53 8.08 -0.18
N PHE A 189 7.63 6.82 -0.56
CA PHE A 189 7.65 5.70 0.38
C PHE A 189 9.06 5.13 0.53
N ALA A 190 9.51 5.00 1.76
CA ALA A 190 10.81 4.41 2.10
C ALA A 190 10.84 2.88 2.00
N GLY A 191 9.69 2.25 1.74
CA GLY A 191 9.55 0.81 1.55
C GLY A 191 8.11 0.36 1.47
N GLY A 192 7.87 -0.93 1.23
CA GLY A 192 6.55 -1.50 1.06
C GLY A 192 6.33 -2.84 1.75
N PHE A 193 5.11 -3.04 2.27
CA PHE A 193 4.69 -4.30 2.86
C PHE A 193 3.38 -4.77 2.24
N SER A 194 3.47 -5.74 1.33
CA SER A 194 2.33 -6.32 0.61
C SER A 194 1.89 -7.62 1.27
N ILE A 195 0.62 -7.71 1.65
CA ILE A 195 0.07 -8.85 2.38
C ILE A 195 -0.97 -9.56 1.51
N ILE A 196 -0.77 -10.86 1.25
CA ILE A 196 -1.64 -11.77 0.48
C ILE A 196 -2.11 -11.20 -0.88
N GLY A 197 -1.27 -10.38 -1.49
CA GLY A 197 -1.51 -9.78 -2.81
C GLY A 197 -0.37 -8.88 -3.20
N VAL A 198 0.16 -9.07 -4.40
CA VAL A 198 1.29 -8.33 -4.94
C VAL A 198 1.03 -8.01 -6.41
N THR A 199 1.66 -6.98 -6.93
CA THR A 199 1.69 -6.65 -8.37
C THR A 199 3.11 -6.48 -8.85
N THR A 200 3.33 -6.63 -10.16
CA THR A 200 4.65 -6.53 -10.77
C THR A 200 4.64 -5.75 -12.08
N TYR A 201 5.74 -5.06 -12.38
CA TYR A 201 6.03 -4.50 -13.71
C TYR A 201 6.77 -5.50 -14.62
N LEU A 202 7.10 -6.68 -14.10
CA LEU A 202 7.81 -7.73 -14.84
C LEU A 202 6.84 -8.71 -15.50
N SER A 203 7.27 -9.28 -16.63
CA SER A 203 6.66 -10.47 -17.20
C SER A 203 7.24 -11.71 -16.52
N ILE A 204 6.40 -12.52 -15.90
CA ILE A 204 6.83 -13.70 -15.14
C ILE A 204 6.20 -14.96 -15.77
N LEU A 205 7.03 -15.91 -16.17
CA LEU A 205 6.55 -17.23 -16.66
C LEU A 205 6.12 -18.11 -15.48
N VAL A 206 4.90 -18.59 -15.52
CA VAL A 206 4.32 -19.51 -14.55
C VAL A 206 4.50 -20.94 -15.04
N GLY A 207 5.71 -21.48 -14.93
CA GLY A 207 6.02 -22.85 -15.31
C GLY A 207 5.80 -23.24 -16.79
N PRO A 208 6.26 -24.40 -17.23
CA PRO A 208 6.07 -24.86 -18.61
C PRO A 208 4.59 -25.14 -18.91
N GLY A 209 4.01 -24.37 -19.83
CA GLY A 209 2.63 -24.57 -20.31
C GLY A 209 1.52 -23.95 -19.46
N SER A 210 1.83 -23.29 -18.33
CA SER A 210 0.82 -22.74 -17.41
C SER A 210 0.51 -21.25 -17.60
N GLY A 211 1.18 -20.57 -18.54
CA GLY A 211 0.88 -19.16 -18.80
C GLY A 211 1.94 -18.19 -18.31
N GLN A 212 1.56 -16.93 -18.19
CA GLN A 212 2.44 -15.83 -17.86
C GLN A 212 1.70 -14.81 -17.00
N LEU A 213 2.30 -14.40 -15.89
CA LEU A 213 1.88 -13.18 -15.22
C LEU A 213 2.35 -11.99 -16.06
N VAL A 214 1.39 -11.20 -16.53
CA VAL A 214 1.69 -9.99 -17.30
C VAL A 214 1.97 -8.82 -16.38
N PRO A 215 2.75 -7.82 -16.81
CA PRO A 215 2.94 -6.60 -16.03
C PRO A 215 1.61 -5.93 -15.71
N GLN A 216 1.39 -5.60 -14.44
CA GLN A 216 0.18 -4.90 -13.97
C GLN A 216 0.38 -3.39 -13.92
N PHE A 217 1.60 -2.91 -14.03
CA PHE A 217 1.92 -1.50 -14.18
C PHE A 217 3.21 -1.34 -15.03
N PRO A 218 3.45 -0.17 -15.64
CA PRO A 218 4.63 0.04 -16.46
C PRO A 218 5.90 0.08 -15.63
N THR A 219 7.02 -0.29 -16.26
CA THR A 219 8.34 -0.14 -15.63
C THR A 219 8.56 1.32 -15.22
N PRO A 220 8.88 1.60 -13.96
CA PRO A 220 9.18 2.95 -13.51
C PRO A 220 10.39 3.57 -14.22
N PRO A 221 10.53 4.91 -14.21
CA PRO A 221 11.73 5.59 -14.68
C PRO A 221 12.99 5.00 -14.02
N PRO A 222 14.13 4.91 -14.75
CA PRO A 222 15.33 4.19 -14.29
C PRO A 222 15.85 4.63 -12.92
N ASP A 223 15.83 5.94 -12.64
CA ASP A 223 16.31 6.47 -11.36
C ASP A 223 15.40 6.08 -10.19
N LEU A 224 14.10 6.09 -10.39
CA LEU A 224 13.13 5.65 -9.39
C LEU A 224 13.23 4.13 -9.19
N LEU A 225 13.31 3.36 -10.27
CA LEU A 225 13.45 1.91 -10.18
C LEU A 225 14.76 1.53 -9.44
N LYS A 226 15.86 2.24 -9.70
CA LYS A 226 17.11 2.03 -8.98
C LYS A 226 16.95 2.28 -7.48
N ARG A 227 16.21 3.34 -7.09
CA ARG A 227 15.94 3.65 -5.70
C ARG A 227 15.05 2.58 -5.06
N SER A 228 13.95 2.18 -5.70
CA SER A 228 13.02 1.18 -5.16
C SER A 228 13.69 -0.19 -4.95
N LYS A 229 14.67 -0.56 -5.78
CA LYS A 229 15.45 -1.80 -5.63
C LYS A 229 16.37 -1.84 -4.41
N GLN A 230 16.62 -0.68 -3.80
CA GLN A 230 17.48 -0.54 -2.61
C GLN A 230 16.66 -0.36 -1.32
N GLN A 231 15.36 -0.18 -1.44
CA GLN A 231 14.46 0.00 -0.29
C GLN A 231 13.91 -1.34 0.19
N PRO A 232 13.58 -1.47 1.48
CA PRO A 232 12.97 -2.68 2.02
C PRO A 232 11.61 -2.96 1.38
N PHE A 233 11.42 -4.20 0.94
CA PHE A 233 10.19 -4.65 0.35
C PHE A 233 9.80 -6.01 0.93
N VAL A 234 8.67 -6.07 1.64
CA VAL A 234 8.17 -7.28 2.27
C VAL A 234 6.95 -7.79 1.53
N VAL A 235 6.97 -9.05 1.15
CA VAL A 235 5.82 -9.78 0.62
C VAL A 235 5.43 -10.84 1.63
N MET A 236 4.20 -10.78 2.15
CA MET A 236 3.66 -11.79 3.04
C MET A 236 2.54 -12.57 2.37
N THR A 237 2.58 -13.88 2.52
CA THR A 237 1.54 -14.81 2.07
C THR A 237 1.47 -15.98 3.06
N GLY A 238 0.62 -16.96 2.78
CA GLY A 238 0.54 -18.13 3.62
C GLY A 238 0.18 -19.41 2.87
N SER A 239 0.38 -20.56 3.51
CA SER A 239 0.19 -21.87 2.86
C SER A 239 -1.26 -22.15 2.43
N GLY A 240 -2.25 -21.45 3.04
CA GLY A 240 -3.65 -21.50 2.66
C GLY A 240 -4.14 -20.33 1.77
N ASP A 241 -3.23 -19.41 1.39
CA ASP A 241 -3.59 -18.26 0.56
C ASP A 241 -3.64 -18.65 -0.93
N PHE A 242 -4.74 -18.32 -1.62
CA PHE A 242 -4.86 -18.59 -3.06
C PHE A 242 -3.96 -17.69 -3.94
N ASN A 243 -3.42 -16.58 -3.41
CA ASN A 243 -2.41 -15.76 -4.09
C ASN A 243 -0.97 -16.19 -3.77
N ARG A 244 -0.75 -17.28 -3.02
CA ARG A 244 0.58 -17.73 -2.57
C ARG A 244 1.57 -17.87 -3.73
N GLU A 245 1.18 -18.58 -4.79
CA GLU A 245 2.05 -18.81 -5.94
C GLU A 245 2.44 -17.48 -6.61
N GLU A 246 1.49 -16.57 -6.81
CA GLU A 246 1.76 -15.25 -7.38
C GLU A 246 2.73 -14.44 -6.51
N CYS A 247 2.56 -14.47 -5.17
CA CYS A 247 3.44 -13.80 -4.22
C CYS A 247 4.88 -14.38 -4.29
N GLN A 248 5.02 -15.70 -4.29
CA GLN A 248 6.32 -16.37 -4.38
C GLN A 248 7.02 -16.08 -5.71
N LEU A 249 6.30 -16.19 -6.83
CA LEU A 249 6.84 -15.94 -8.16
C LEU A 249 7.27 -14.47 -8.34
N THR A 250 6.49 -13.54 -7.81
CA THR A 250 6.82 -12.11 -7.88
C THR A 250 8.02 -11.77 -7.02
N ALA A 251 8.11 -12.28 -5.79
CA ALA A 251 9.27 -12.11 -4.93
C ALA A 251 10.54 -12.63 -5.62
N ALA A 252 10.51 -13.86 -6.11
CA ALA A 252 11.64 -14.45 -6.82
C ALA A 252 12.02 -13.70 -8.12
N ALA A 253 11.06 -13.07 -8.80
CA ALA A 253 11.32 -12.24 -9.96
C ALA A 253 11.98 -10.91 -9.58
N TYR A 254 11.55 -10.29 -8.51
CA TYR A 254 12.15 -9.05 -8.00
C TYR A 254 13.58 -9.26 -7.49
N GLU A 255 13.87 -10.37 -6.80
CA GLU A 255 15.24 -10.76 -6.43
C GLU A 255 16.15 -10.84 -7.67
N ARG A 256 15.70 -11.57 -8.72
CA ARG A 256 16.44 -11.68 -9.98
C ARG A 256 16.59 -10.34 -10.70
N ASP A 257 15.64 -9.42 -10.54
CA ASP A 257 15.71 -8.08 -11.13
C ASP A 257 16.54 -7.09 -10.30
N GLY A 258 17.09 -7.55 -9.16
CA GLY A 258 18.09 -6.81 -8.37
C GLY A 258 17.52 -5.99 -7.20
N PHE A 259 16.37 -6.38 -6.66
CA PHE A 259 15.95 -5.89 -5.34
C PHE A 259 16.87 -6.49 -4.29
N THR A 260 17.52 -5.64 -3.49
CA THR A 260 18.59 -6.06 -2.56
C THR A 260 18.09 -6.26 -1.13
N ASP A 261 16.94 -5.70 -0.78
CA ASP A 261 16.31 -5.78 0.53
C ASP A 261 14.85 -6.26 0.38
N LEU A 262 14.71 -7.47 -0.17
CA LEU A 262 13.42 -8.12 -0.39
C LEU A 262 13.24 -9.30 0.56
N HIS A 263 12.07 -9.36 1.20
CA HIS A 263 11.73 -10.42 2.14
C HIS A 263 10.41 -11.09 1.76
N LEU A 264 10.42 -12.41 1.62
CA LEU A 264 9.21 -13.23 1.49
C LEU A 264 8.90 -13.90 2.83
N LEU A 265 7.76 -13.55 3.42
CA LEU A 265 7.18 -14.21 4.58
C LEU A 265 6.05 -15.15 4.14
N ASP A 266 6.36 -16.43 4.02
CA ASP A 266 5.39 -17.48 3.70
C ASP A 266 5.00 -18.20 5.01
N ILE A 267 3.83 -17.84 5.53
CA ILE A 267 3.37 -18.24 6.87
C ILE A 267 2.58 -19.54 6.79
N ASP A 268 3.05 -20.55 7.51
CA ASP A 268 2.34 -21.83 7.55
C ASP A 268 0.96 -21.68 8.23
N GLY A 269 -0.07 -22.24 7.60
CA GLY A 269 -1.45 -22.21 8.06
C GLY A 269 -2.19 -20.88 7.82
N MET A 270 -1.52 -19.80 7.42
CA MET A 270 -2.20 -18.53 7.12
C MET A 270 -2.97 -18.65 5.79
N GLY A 271 -4.24 -18.29 5.82
CA GLY A 271 -5.15 -18.22 4.67
C GLY A 271 -5.15 -16.83 4.01
N HIS A 272 -6.21 -16.57 3.22
CA HIS A 272 -6.42 -15.25 2.62
C HIS A 272 -7.10 -14.30 3.62
N GLU A 273 -6.38 -13.88 4.64
CA GLU A 273 -6.88 -13.15 5.80
C GLU A 273 -5.87 -12.14 6.34
N MET A 274 -6.31 -11.30 7.27
CA MET A 274 -5.40 -10.41 8.01
C MET A 274 -4.43 -11.25 8.85
N PRO A 275 -3.11 -11.01 8.79
CA PRO A 275 -2.15 -11.73 9.61
C PRO A 275 -2.35 -11.42 11.11
N SER A 276 -1.94 -12.35 11.97
CA SER A 276 -1.87 -12.09 13.40
C SER A 276 -0.98 -10.88 13.71
N ALA A 277 -1.17 -10.27 14.88
CA ALA A 277 -0.34 -9.15 15.33
C ALA A 277 1.16 -9.50 15.35
N GLU A 278 1.51 -10.74 15.69
CA GLU A 278 2.88 -11.24 15.67
C GLU A 278 3.46 -11.28 14.25
N HIS A 279 2.72 -11.83 13.29
CA HIS A 279 3.17 -11.90 11.90
C HIS A 279 3.25 -10.51 11.27
N PHE A 280 2.28 -9.64 11.56
CA PHE A 280 2.31 -8.24 11.10
C PHE A 280 3.53 -7.50 11.65
N ALA A 281 3.81 -7.66 12.96
CA ALA A 281 4.98 -7.10 13.63
C ALA A 281 6.29 -7.56 12.97
N ARG A 282 6.41 -8.85 12.66
CA ARG A 282 7.57 -9.39 11.94
C ARG A 282 7.77 -8.74 10.57
N GLY A 283 6.69 -8.47 9.82
CA GLY A 283 6.78 -7.75 8.55
C GLY A 283 7.27 -6.32 8.73
N LEU A 284 6.79 -5.62 9.77
CA LEU A 284 7.26 -4.26 10.09
C LEU A 284 8.73 -4.25 10.54
N ASP A 285 9.18 -5.23 11.29
CA ASP A 285 10.59 -5.33 11.73
C ASP A 285 11.54 -5.45 10.54
N LEU A 286 11.11 -6.14 9.48
CA LEU A 286 11.87 -6.24 8.23
C LEU A 286 11.89 -4.91 7.45
N LEU A 287 10.81 -4.11 7.51
CA LEU A 287 10.81 -2.76 6.91
C LEU A 287 11.71 -1.78 7.67
N LEU A 288 11.70 -1.88 8.99
CA LEU A 288 12.42 -0.94 9.87
C LEU A 288 13.92 -1.23 9.94
N GLY A 289 14.32 -2.44 9.56
CA GLY A 289 15.68 -2.91 9.78
C GLY A 289 15.99 -3.22 11.25
N PRO A 290 17.22 -3.63 11.56
CA PRO A 290 17.63 -3.87 12.93
C PRO A 290 17.54 -2.56 13.73
N PRO A 291 17.16 -2.60 15.03
CA PRO A 291 17.23 -1.42 15.88
C PRO A 291 18.68 -0.94 16.00
N ASP A 292 18.86 0.38 15.94
CA ASP A 292 20.15 1.05 16.13
C ASP A 292 20.74 0.80 17.53
#